data_e48400b682dad909ff22624cb82a6bf5
#
_entry.id   e48400b682dad909ff22624cb82a6bf5
#
_cell.length_a   1.000
_cell.length_b   1.000
_cell.length_c   1.000
_cell.angle_alpha   90.00
_cell.angle_beta   90.00
_cell.angle_gamma   90.00
#
_symmetry.space_group_name_H-M   'P 1'
#
loop_
_entity.id
_entity.type
_entity.pdbx_description
1 polymer ?
#
loop_
_entity_poly.entity_id
_entity_poly.type
_entity_poly.pdbx_seq_one_letter_code
_entity_poly.pdbx_strand_id
1 'polypeptide(L)'
;MKKLFYLFLTVLIVACSGEDSNNDTVNNNPPDLVGTWEGDTYDADDAPNGEPVSSLWVRLTENGAGAWNETSYLTGINQIYTVNWTATDTVLTIGLYNDGELLETVIVSYEIDKSGESWVVNITDSEGDMFALTKID
;
A
#
# COMPACT_ATOMS: atom_id res chain seq x y z
N MET A 1 -7.05 -51.39 -12.65
CA MET A 1 -6.73 -50.00 -13.08
C MET A 1 -7.60 -48.93 -12.43
N LYS A 2 -8.88 -49.13 -12.23
CA LYS A 2 -9.75 -48.13 -11.59
C LYS A 2 -9.42 -47.83 -10.10
N LYS A 3 -8.89 -48.80 -9.38
CA LYS A 3 -8.54 -48.62 -7.96
C LYS A 3 -7.25 -47.82 -7.73
N LEU A 4 -6.36 -47.77 -8.71
CA LEU A 4 -5.10 -47.00 -8.59
C LEU A 4 -5.33 -45.50 -8.81
N PHE A 5 -6.34 -45.18 -9.62
CA PHE A 5 -6.71 -43.79 -9.92
C PHE A 5 -7.34 -43.07 -8.72
N TYR A 6 -8.15 -43.82 -7.94
CA TYR A 6 -8.75 -43.27 -6.72
C TYR A 6 -7.72 -43.07 -5.60
N LEU A 7 -6.69 -43.87 -5.54
CA LEU A 7 -5.62 -43.71 -4.55
C LEU A 7 -4.77 -42.49 -4.87
N PHE A 8 -4.52 -42.17 -6.13
CA PHE A 8 -3.79 -40.98 -6.56
C PHE A 8 -4.57 -39.70 -6.31
N LEU A 9 -5.88 -39.73 -6.49
CA LEU A 9 -6.76 -38.59 -6.26
C LEU A 9 -6.87 -38.26 -4.76
N THR A 10 -6.92 -39.28 -3.91
CA THR A 10 -6.94 -39.06 -2.44
C THR A 10 -5.64 -38.52 -1.91
N VAL A 11 -4.50 -38.87 -2.48
CA VAL A 11 -3.19 -38.33 -2.07
C VAL A 11 -3.05 -36.87 -2.46
N LEU A 12 -3.60 -36.46 -3.60
CA LEU A 12 -3.62 -35.05 -4.03
C LEU A 12 -4.50 -34.16 -3.14
N ILE A 13 -5.62 -34.69 -2.64
CA ILE A 13 -6.51 -33.93 -1.73
C ILE A 13 -5.85 -33.77 -0.36
N VAL A 14 -5.14 -34.78 0.13
CA VAL A 14 -4.41 -34.71 1.41
C VAL A 14 -3.21 -33.75 1.33
N ALA A 15 -2.54 -33.67 0.18
CA ALA A 15 -1.45 -32.71 -0.03
C ALA A 15 -1.94 -31.26 -0.09
N CYS A 16 -3.12 -30.99 -0.64
CA CYS A 16 -3.69 -29.64 -0.63
C CYS A 16 -4.22 -29.19 0.74
N SER A 17 -4.73 -30.10 1.55
CA SER A 17 -5.26 -29.76 2.90
C SER A 17 -4.18 -29.58 3.95
N GLY A 18 -2.93 -30.01 3.71
CA GLY A 18 -1.81 -29.84 4.63
C GLY A 18 -1.13 -28.47 4.53
N GLU A 19 -1.33 -27.73 3.45
CA GLU A 19 -0.72 -26.41 3.23
C GLU A 19 -1.55 -25.26 3.83
N ASP A 20 -2.85 -25.43 4.01
CA ASP A 20 -3.74 -24.40 4.56
C ASP A 20 -3.61 -24.16 6.06
N SER A 21 -2.99 -25.08 6.81
CA SER A 21 -2.94 -25.01 8.27
C SER A 21 -1.77 -24.19 8.84
N ASN A 22 -0.81 -23.74 7.99
CA ASN A 22 0.38 -22.99 8.39
C ASN A 22 0.53 -21.67 7.61
N ASN A 23 -0.56 -21.08 7.15
CA ASN A 23 -0.56 -19.73 6.60
C ASN A 23 -0.40 -18.69 7.72
N ASP A 24 0.71 -18.72 8.40
CA ASP A 24 1.31 -17.48 8.85
C ASP A 24 1.71 -16.74 7.57
N THR A 25 0.85 -15.86 7.08
CA THR A 25 1.22 -14.87 6.07
C THR A 25 2.33 -14.04 6.69
N VAL A 26 3.56 -14.46 6.45
CA VAL A 26 4.73 -13.63 6.75
C VAL A 26 4.57 -12.41 5.85
N ASN A 27 4.13 -11.31 6.44
CA ASN A 27 4.10 -10.05 5.75
C ASN A 27 5.55 -9.63 5.54
N ASN A 28 6.04 -9.73 4.31
CA ASN A 28 7.39 -9.35 3.92
C ASN A 28 7.49 -7.85 3.58
N ASN A 29 6.50 -7.05 3.97
CA ASN A 29 6.57 -5.61 3.74
C ASN A 29 7.77 -4.99 4.46
N PRO A 30 8.47 -4.04 3.82
CA PRO A 30 9.57 -3.33 4.45
C PRO A 30 9.12 -2.65 5.75
N PRO A 31 9.76 -2.93 6.90
CA PRO A 31 9.38 -2.36 8.19
C PRO A 31 9.55 -0.84 8.24
N ASP A 32 10.39 -0.29 7.39
CA ASP A 32 10.65 1.15 7.29
C ASP A 32 9.43 1.94 6.80
N LEU A 33 8.56 1.31 6.01
CA LEU A 33 7.29 1.91 5.57
C LEU A 33 6.20 1.90 6.65
N VAL A 34 6.34 1.04 7.66
CA VAL A 34 5.37 0.98 8.77
C VAL A 34 5.40 2.27 9.56
N GLY A 35 4.26 2.86 9.78
CA GLY A 35 4.10 4.13 10.50
C GLY A 35 3.05 5.03 9.89
N THR A 36 3.05 6.27 10.36
CA THR A 36 2.15 7.32 9.88
C THR A 36 2.94 8.37 9.11
N TRP A 37 2.44 8.71 7.95
CA TRP A 37 3.07 9.60 6.97
C TRP A 37 2.11 10.71 6.58
N GLU A 38 2.60 11.94 6.48
CA GLU A 38 1.82 13.07 6.02
C GLU A 38 2.60 13.99 5.09
N GLY A 39 1.89 14.68 4.21
CA GLY A 39 2.45 15.65 3.28
C GLY A 39 1.40 16.18 2.31
N ASP A 40 1.88 16.96 1.37
CA ASP A 40 1.05 17.53 0.32
C ASP A 40 1.21 16.75 -0.99
N THR A 41 0.15 16.64 -1.77
CA THR A 41 0.19 16.14 -3.14
C THR A 41 0.13 17.28 -4.14
N TYR A 42 0.71 17.07 -5.30
CA TYR A 42 0.82 18.06 -6.37
C TYR A 42 0.31 17.45 -7.67
N ASP A 43 -0.36 18.24 -8.49
CA ASP A 43 -0.77 17.84 -9.82
C ASP A 43 0.35 18.21 -10.82
N ALA A 44 0.74 17.27 -11.70
CA ALA A 44 1.80 17.49 -12.67
C ALA A 44 1.47 18.58 -13.68
N ASP A 45 0.23 18.66 -14.09
CA ASP A 45 -0.21 19.62 -15.09
C ASP A 45 -0.16 21.07 -14.57
N ASP A 46 -0.23 21.24 -13.24
CA ASP A 46 -0.14 22.53 -12.55
C ASP A 46 1.24 22.80 -11.92
N ALA A 47 2.17 21.87 -12.05
CA ALA A 47 3.46 21.84 -11.38
C ALA A 47 4.46 22.98 -11.63
N PRO A 48 4.33 23.89 -12.60
CA PRO A 48 5.32 24.96 -12.68
C PRO A 48 5.26 25.94 -11.52
N ASN A 49 4.20 25.96 -10.73
CA ASN A 49 4.02 26.93 -9.65
C ASN A 49 4.05 26.31 -8.24
N GLY A 50 4.13 24.98 -8.10
CA GLY A 50 4.39 24.30 -6.84
C GLY A 50 3.31 24.49 -5.77
N GLU A 51 2.05 24.77 -6.15
CA GLU A 51 0.96 24.81 -5.19
C GLU A 51 0.37 23.41 -4.97
N PRO A 52 0.23 22.99 -3.71
CA PRO A 52 -0.35 21.68 -3.40
C PRO A 52 -1.84 21.65 -3.73
N VAL A 53 -2.31 20.50 -4.22
CA VAL A 53 -3.72 20.27 -4.56
C VAL A 53 -4.49 19.58 -3.45
N SER A 54 -3.81 18.78 -2.63
CA SER A 54 -4.41 18.15 -1.45
C SER A 54 -3.37 17.90 -0.35
N SER A 55 -3.85 17.75 0.88
CA SER A 55 -3.07 17.17 1.97
C SER A 55 -3.37 15.69 2.07
N LEU A 56 -2.34 14.88 2.30
CA LEU A 56 -2.42 13.45 2.42
C LEU A 56 -1.88 12.98 3.76
N TRP A 57 -2.65 12.11 4.44
CA TRP A 57 -2.24 11.38 5.62
C TRP A 57 -2.43 9.88 5.37
N VAL A 58 -1.39 9.10 5.57
CA VAL A 58 -1.40 7.65 5.35
C VAL A 58 -0.82 6.93 6.55
N ARG A 59 -1.52 5.93 7.03
CA ARG A 59 -1.02 5.01 8.06
C ARG A 59 -0.87 3.61 7.46
N LEU A 60 0.32 3.04 7.59
CA LEU A 60 0.66 1.70 7.16
C LEU A 60 1.03 0.85 8.38
N THR A 61 0.34 -0.27 8.58
CA THR A 61 0.58 -1.17 9.73
C THR A 61 1.31 -2.43 9.30
N GLU A 62 2.00 -3.08 10.24
CA GLU A 62 2.82 -4.27 9.99
C GLU A 62 2.07 -5.42 9.31
N ASN A 63 0.77 -5.54 9.56
CA ASN A 63 -0.05 -6.60 9.00
C ASN A 63 -0.54 -6.35 7.56
N GLY A 64 -0.07 -5.27 6.90
CA GLY A 64 -0.49 -4.90 5.55
C GLY A 64 -1.83 -4.17 5.47
N ALA A 65 -2.40 -3.79 6.61
CA ALA A 65 -3.57 -2.91 6.67
C ALA A 65 -3.16 -1.44 6.85
N GLY A 66 -4.12 -0.54 6.81
CA GLY A 66 -3.86 0.87 7.05
C GLY A 66 -5.08 1.76 6.86
N ALA A 67 -4.80 3.06 6.80
CA ALA A 67 -5.80 4.08 6.54
C ALA A 67 -5.21 5.17 5.64
N TRP A 68 -6.06 5.76 4.83
CA TRP A 68 -5.77 6.86 3.93
C TRP A 68 -6.77 7.99 4.18
N ASN A 69 -6.27 9.19 4.32
CA ASN A 69 -7.08 10.38 4.48
C ASN A 69 -6.52 11.48 3.59
N GLU A 70 -7.31 11.93 2.65
CA GLU A 70 -6.94 12.98 1.71
C GLU A 70 -7.95 14.10 1.74
N THR A 71 -7.47 15.33 1.85
CA THR A 71 -8.31 16.53 1.83
C THR A 71 -7.92 17.45 0.68
N SER A 72 -8.85 17.67 -0.25
CA SER A 72 -8.63 18.59 -1.37
C SER A 72 -8.59 20.04 -0.88
N TYR A 73 -7.56 20.78 -1.26
CA TYR A 73 -7.47 22.21 -0.96
C TYR A 73 -8.45 23.06 -1.80
N LEU A 74 -8.80 22.58 -3.00
CA LEU A 74 -9.72 23.30 -3.88
C LEU A 74 -11.16 23.24 -3.40
N THR A 75 -11.61 22.05 -2.94
CA THR A 75 -13.02 21.80 -2.60
C THR A 75 -13.26 21.70 -1.11
N GLY A 76 -12.23 21.47 -0.30
CA GLY A 76 -12.33 21.13 1.12
C GLY A 76 -12.95 19.75 1.39
N ILE A 77 -13.14 18.93 0.36
CA ILE A 77 -13.68 17.58 0.51
C ILE A 77 -12.61 16.67 1.11
N ASN A 78 -12.98 15.96 2.16
CA ASN A 78 -12.17 14.96 2.82
C ASN A 78 -12.61 13.57 2.39
N GLN A 79 -11.65 12.74 1.95
CA GLN A 79 -11.85 11.35 1.56
C GLN A 79 -11.08 10.44 2.50
N ILE A 80 -11.77 9.48 3.09
CA ILE A 80 -11.20 8.51 4.03
C ILE A 80 -11.41 7.10 3.49
N TYR A 81 -10.33 6.33 3.43
CA TYR A 81 -10.35 4.95 2.97
C TYR A 81 -9.66 4.03 3.97
N THR A 82 -10.10 2.79 4.02
CA THR A 82 -9.28 1.72 4.58
C THR A 82 -8.29 1.24 3.51
N VAL A 83 -7.14 0.75 3.96
CA VAL A 83 -6.02 0.41 3.07
C VAL A 83 -5.58 -1.02 3.30
N ASN A 84 -5.33 -1.73 2.22
CA ASN A 84 -4.45 -2.90 2.21
C ASN A 84 -3.22 -2.58 1.37
N TRP A 85 -2.04 -2.90 1.87
CA TRP A 85 -0.80 -2.55 1.20
C TRP A 85 0.21 -3.69 1.19
N THR A 86 1.01 -3.70 0.13
CA THR A 86 2.21 -4.53 -0.02
C THR A 86 3.31 -3.70 -0.63
N ALA A 87 4.56 -4.03 -0.37
CA ALA A 87 5.68 -3.36 -0.99
C ALA A 87 6.85 -4.30 -1.25
N THR A 88 7.61 -3.98 -2.28
CA THR A 88 8.98 -4.44 -2.51
C THR A 88 9.95 -3.39 -2.02
N ASP A 89 11.24 -3.52 -2.31
CA ASP A 89 12.24 -2.52 -1.91
C ASP A 89 12.05 -1.15 -2.61
N THR A 90 11.32 -1.10 -3.72
CA THR A 90 11.18 0.10 -4.56
C THR A 90 9.77 0.43 -5.00
N VAL A 91 8.82 -0.50 -4.83
CA VAL A 91 7.44 -0.34 -5.31
C VAL A 91 6.48 -0.56 -4.17
N LEU A 92 5.58 0.39 -3.96
CA LEU A 92 4.49 0.34 -3.00
C LEU A 92 3.17 0.19 -3.75
N THR A 93 2.37 -0.80 -3.35
CA THR A 93 1.03 -1.05 -3.88
C THR A 93 0.01 -0.88 -2.77
N ILE A 94 -0.95 0.00 -2.97
CA ILE A 94 -1.99 0.34 -2.00
C ILE A 94 -3.36 0.11 -2.63
N GLY A 95 -4.18 -0.76 -2.04
CA GLY A 95 -5.60 -0.86 -2.36
C GLY A 95 -6.41 0.06 -1.45
N LEU A 96 -7.21 0.95 -2.04
CA LEU A 96 -8.13 1.85 -1.33
C LEU A 96 -9.52 1.24 -1.29
N TYR A 97 -10.08 1.11 -0.10
CA TYR A 97 -11.38 0.47 0.14
C TYR A 97 -12.35 1.43 0.84
N ASN A 98 -13.60 1.39 0.41
CA ASN A 98 -14.71 2.03 1.10
C ASN A 98 -15.80 0.99 1.35
N ASP A 99 -16.28 0.87 2.59
CA ASP A 99 -17.29 -0.12 3.01
C ASP A 99 -16.97 -1.56 2.59
N GLY A 100 -15.67 -1.91 2.52
CA GLY A 100 -15.18 -3.25 2.15
C GLY A 100 -15.07 -3.48 0.63
N GLU A 101 -15.41 -2.50 -0.19
CA GLU A 101 -15.27 -2.56 -1.65
C GLU A 101 -13.97 -1.88 -2.10
N LEU A 102 -13.18 -2.58 -2.93
CA LEU A 102 -11.99 -2.01 -3.55
C LEU A 102 -12.40 -0.97 -4.59
N LEU A 103 -12.02 0.29 -4.37
CA LEU A 103 -12.29 1.39 -5.30
C LEU A 103 -11.15 1.61 -6.27
N GLU A 104 -9.91 1.56 -5.79
CA GLU A 104 -8.73 1.89 -6.56
C GLU A 104 -7.51 1.12 -6.05
N THR A 105 -6.58 0.84 -6.95
CA THR A 105 -5.24 0.35 -6.62
C THR A 105 -4.21 1.36 -7.08
N VAL A 106 -3.47 1.91 -6.12
CA VAL A 106 -2.39 2.86 -6.35
C VAL A 106 -1.06 2.09 -6.37
N ILE A 107 -0.30 2.21 -7.45
CA ILE A 107 1.02 1.60 -7.60
C ILE A 107 2.02 2.72 -7.84
N VAL A 108 3.00 2.85 -6.94
CA VAL A 108 3.98 3.93 -6.96
C VAL A 108 5.38 3.41 -6.71
N SER A 109 6.37 4.07 -7.28
CA SER A 109 7.76 3.88 -6.87
C SER A 109 8.03 4.73 -5.63
N TYR A 110 8.90 4.25 -4.74
CA TYR A 110 9.24 4.99 -3.53
C TYR A 110 10.71 4.87 -3.17
N GLU A 111 11.21 5.87 -2.45
CA GLU A 111 12.52 5.90 -1.82
C GLU A 111 12.41 6.56 -0.45
N ILE A 112 13.01 5.96 0.58
CA ILE A 112 13.00 6.52 1.94
C ILE A 112 14.32 7.23 2.22
N ASP A 113 14.25 8.53 2.48
CA ASP A 113 15.36 9.33 2.98
C ASP A 113 15.32 9.38 4.51
N LYS A 114 16.37 8.86 5.14
CA LYS A 114 16.56 8.82 6.59
C LYS A 114 17.66 9.77 7.08
N SER A 115 18.18 10.62 6.20
CA SER A 115 19.33 11.49 6.49
C SER A 115 19.00 12.69 7.39
N GLY A 116 17.71 13.08 7.44
CA GLY A 116 17.22 14.19 8.25
C GLY A 116 16.77 13.78 9.66
N GLU A 117 16.24 14.75 10.41
CA GLU A 117 15.65 14.51 11.73
C GLU A 117 14.36 13.68 11.65
N SER A 118 13.62 13.82 10.56
CA SER A 118 12.44 13.04 10.24
C SER A 118 12.68 12.23 8.97
N TRP A 119 12.13 11.02 8.91
CA TRP A 119 12.18 10.23 7.71
C TRP A 119 11.21 10.79 6.68
N VAL A 120 11.64 10.81 5.43
CA VAL A 120 10.83 11.25 4.29
C VAL A 120 10.73 10.13 3.27
N VAL A 121 9.52 9.80 2.84
CA VAL A 121 9.31 8.93 1.70
C VAL A 121 9.04 9.79 0.47
N ASN A 122 9.89 9.67 -0.55
CA ASN A 122 9.70 10.27 -1.86
C ASN A 122 8.94 9.27 -2.73
N ILE A 123 7.82 9.68 -3.26
CA ILE A 123 6.90 8.85 -4.04
C ILE A 123 6.83 9.40 -5.45
N THR A 124 6.88 8.47 -6.43
CA THR A 124 6.70 8.79 -7.85
C THR A 124 5.61 7.89 -8.39
N ASP A 125 4.57 8.45 -8.95
CA ASP A 125 3.47 7.72 -9.56
C ASP A 125 3.78 7.27 -11.00
N SER A 126 2.81 6.63 -11.65
CA SER A 126 2.95 6.10 -13.02
C SER A 126 3.06 7.19 -14.08
N GLU A 127 2.65 8.42 -13.77
CA GLU A 127 2.69 9.59 -14.66
C GLU A 127 3.99 10.40 -14.48
N GLY A 128 4.76 10.06 -13.45
CA GLY A 128 6.01 10.72 -13.11
C GLY A 128 5.84 11.86 -12.12
N ASP A 129 4.66 11.99 -11.51
CA ASP A 129 4.40 12.97 -10.48
C ASP A 129 5.11 12.58 -9.19
N MET A 130 5.73 13.54 -8.56
CA MET A 130 6.53 13.33 -7.37
C MET A 130 5.91 14.09 -6.19
N PHE A 131 5.79 13.41 -5.06
CA PHE A 131 5.44 14.03 -3.79
C PHE A 131 6.20 13.37 -2.64
N ALA A 132 6.33 14.07 -1.53
CA ALA A 132 7.06 13.62 -0.37
C ALA A 132 6.16 13.60 0.85
N LEU A 133 6.20 12.49 1.59
CA LEU A 133 5.51 12.37 2.87
C LEU A 133 6.55 12.25 3.98
N THR A 134 6.32 12.95 5.07
CA THR A 134 7.16 12.93 6.26
C THR A 134 6.57 11.97 7.30
N LYS A 135 7.42 11.15 7.91
CA LYS A 135 7.03 10.29 9.03
C LYS A 135 6.77 11.11 10.27
N ILE A 136 5.61 10.88 10.91
CA ILE A 136 5.16 11.66 12.07
C ILE A 136 5.05 10.86 13.38
N ASP A 137 5.38 9.56 13.35
CA ASP A 137 5.39 8.69 14.55
C ASP A 137 6.68 7.90 14.73
#